data_514059e3e73e87f5939f09ef679c0a44
#
_entry.id   514059e3e73e87f5939f09ef679c0a44
#
_cell.length_a   1.000
_cell.length_b   1.000
_cell.length_c   1.000
_cell.angle_alpha   90.00
_cell.angle_beta   90.00
_cell.angle_gamma   90.00
#
_symmetry.space_group_name_H-M   'P 1'
#
loop_
_entity.id
_entity.type
_entity.pdbx_description
1 polymer ?
#
loop_
_entity_poly.entity_id
_entity_poly.type
_entity_poly.pdbx_seq_one_letter_code
_entity_poly.pdbx_strand_id
1 'polypeptide(L)'
;MKIAKKCKVIVASAIVAALMAGTALPALAASPAGDVPFAVLAQQNDVNADKVQAIKDKLANIDVSYEDGIWLFESAYEDYEISNNKSYMMPYVYSNGETVRFGMSFTSQDTEGYFYWNDVDVLIGEYNNYTSQTNYKFKKVSRQYYPDDQIFLEEVSFGGNDEDMDCLSRILNADTAYLRFNGAKVNGTQRTQTTIIDSESRQGMTDIINLYNLLQSATVEERVAAFGT
;
A
#
# COMPACT_ATOMS: atom_id res chain seq x y z
N MET A 1 -27.65 -2.29 -20.70
CA MET A 1 -26.98 -2.52 -19.41
C MET A 1 -25.54 -2.87 -19.74
N LYS A 2 -24.62 -1.88 -19.74
CA LYS A 2 -23.20 -2.09 -20.02
C LYS A 2 -22.55 -2.56 -18.72
N ILE A 3 -22.04 -3.77 -18.72
CA ILE A 3 -21.22 -4.31 -17.64
C ILE A 3 -19.90 -3.53 -17.70
N ALA A 4 -19.67 -2.63 -16.75
CA ALA A 4 -18.38 -1.99 -16.57
C ALA A 4 -17.36 -3.10 -16.25
N LYS A 5 -16.42 -3.34 -17.15
CA LYS A 5 -15.26 -4.19 -16.86
C LYS A 5 -14.44 -3.46 -15.79
N LYS A 6 -14.39 -4.01 -14.59
CA LYS A 6 -13.50 -3.55 -13.52
C LYS A 6 -12.06 -3.67 -14.02
N CYS A 7 -11.42 -2.53 -14.30
CA CYS A 7 -10.00 -2.50 -14.61
C CYS A 7 -9.28 -2.58 -13.25
N LYS A 8 -8.82 -3.77 -12.87
CA LYS A 8 -7.89 -3.90 -11.74
C LYS A 8 -6.57 -3.30 -12.18
N VAL A 9 -6.24 -2.13 -11.68
CA VAL A 9 -4.90 -1.59 -11.80
C VAL A 9 -3.99 -2.53 -11.02
N ILE A 10 -3.16 -3.29 -11.72
CA ILE A 10 -2.22 -4.22 -11.11
C ILE A 10 -1.05 -3.37 -10.58
N VAL A 11 -1.23 -2.82 -9.39
CA VAL A 11 -0.17 -2.14 -8.62
C VAL A 11 0.97 -3.11 -8.28
N ALA A 12 0.67 -4.43 -8.24
CA ALA A 12 1.61 -5.49 -7.89
C ALA A 12 2.92 -5.49 -8.68
N SER A 13 2.87 -5.21 -10.00
CA SER A 13 4.08 -5.34 -10.85
C SER A 13 5.13 -4.27 -10.59
N ALA A 14 4.76 -3.09 -10.12
CA ALA A 14 5.70 -2.01 -9.84
C ALA A 14 6.33 -2.14 -8.45
N ILE A 15 5.60 -2.73 -7.49
CA ILE A 15 6.04 -2.90 -6.10
C ILE A 15 7.13 -3.97 -5.99
N VAL A 16 6.95 -5.10 -6.68
CA VAL A 16 7.95 -6.19 -6.67
C VAL A 16 9.29 -5.74 -7.25
N ALA A 17 9.29 -4.93 -8.31
CA ALA A 17 10.52 -4.41 -8.91
C ALA A 17 11.27 -3.41 -8.01
N ALA A 18 10.57 -2.64 -7.19
CA ALA A 18 11.17 -1.68 -6.26
C ALA A 18 11.78 -2.34 -5.01
N LEU A 19 11.21 -3.49 -4.60
CA LEU A 19 11.65 -4.24 -3.42
C LEU A 19 12.93 -5.05 -3.64
N MET A 20 13.19 -5.48 -4.88
CA MET A 20 14.37 -6.28 -5.21
C MET A 20 15.67 -5.46 -5.29
N ALA A 21 15.60 -4.13 -5.33
CA ALA A 21 16.78 -3.26 -5.47
C ALA A 21 17.48 -2.89 -4.16
N GLY A 22 16.99 -3.31 -3.00
CA GLY A 22 17.38 -2.75 -1.71
C GLY A 22 18.09 -3.65 -0.72
N THR A 23 18.10 -4.98 -0.86
CA THR A 23 18.84 -5.85 0.09
C THR A 23 19.42 -7.07 -0.65
N ALA A 24 20.75 -7.12 -0.76
CA ALA A 24 21.44 -8.37 -1.02
C ALA A 24 21.22 -9.30 0.17
N LEU A 25 20.36 -10.30 0.02
CA LEU A 25 20.26 -11.40 0.97
C LEU A 25 21.58 -12.17 0.95
N PRO A 26 22.19 -12.49 2.10
CA PRO A 26 23.33 -13.39 2.13
C PRO A 26 22.86 -14.75 1.58
N ALA A 27 23.57 -15.26 0.57
CA ALA A 27 23.36 -16.60 0.04
C ALA A 27 23.48 -17.60 1.18
N LEU A 28 22.37 -18.25 1.54
CA LEU A 28 22.42 -19.43 2.38
C LEU A 28 23.15 -20.52 1.60
N ALA A 29 24.36 -20.82 2.02
CA ALA A 29 25.10 -21.98 1.53
C ALA A 29 24.27 -23.25 1.82
N ALA A 30 23.98 -24.00 0.76
CA ALA A 30 23.36 -25.31 0.89
C ALA A 30 24.23 -26.21 1.77
N SER A 31 23.74 -26.56 2.98
CA SER A 31 24.32 -27.60 3.79
C SER A 31 23.97 -28.96 3.17
N PRO A 32 24.91 -29.91 3.16
CA PRO A 32 24.65 -31.24 2.63
C PRO A 32 23.61 -31.99 3.48
N ALA A 33 22.74 -32.71 2.81
CA ALA A 33 21.70 -33.54 3.44
C ALA A 33 22.32 -34.53 4.45
N GLY A 34 22.15 -34.21 5.72
CA GLY A 34 22.32 -35.13 6.83
C GLY A 34 20.94 -35.39 7.44
N ASP A 35 20.60 -36.67 7.63
CA ASP A 35 19.37 -37.10 8.28
C ASP A 35 19.17 -36.39 9.63
N VAL A 36 18.35 -35.32 9.61
CA VAL A 36 17.88 -34.68 10.85
C VAL A 36 16.75 -35.57 11.39
N PRO A 37 16.87 -36.12 12.61
CA PRO A 37 15.79 -36.93 13.17
C PRO A 37 14.50 -36.12 13.20
N PHE A 38 13.41 -36.69 12.70
CA PHE A 38 12.06 -36.15 12.64
C PHE A 38 11.49 -35.72 14.01
N ALA A 39 12.20 -35.96 15.10
CA ALA A 39 11.81 -35.65 16.48
C ALA A 39 12.06 -34.20 16.92
N VAL A 40 12.73 -33.35 16.10
CA VAL A 40 12.98 -31.93 16.44
C VAL A 40 11.88 -31.00 15.91
N LEU A 41 10.99 -31.51 15.05
CA LEU A 41 9.86 -30.72 14.50
C LEU A 41 8.60 -30.68 15.39
N ALA A 42 8.63 -31.29 16.58
CA ALA A 42 7.48 -31.34 17.49
C ALA A 42 7.60 -30.38 18.69
N GLN A 43 8.23 -29.22 18.54
CA GLN A 43 7.76 -28.04 19.26
C GLN A 43 6.59 -27.50 18.44
N GLN A 44 5.41 -28.08 18.63
CA GLN A 44 4.15 -27.43 18.36
C GLN A 44 4.17 -26.12 19.16
N ASN A 45 4.63 -25.03 18.54
CA ASN A 45 4.24 -23.72 18.98
C ASN A 45 2.72 -23.71 18.90
N ASP A 46 2.04 -23.56 20.02
CA ASP A 46 0.58 -23.53 20.06
C ASP A 46 0.12 -22.36 19.19
N VAL A 47 -0.26 -22.69 17.95
CA VAL A 47 -0.85 -21.72 17.02
C VAL A 47 -2.16 -21.25 17.64
N ASN A 48 -2.25 -19.99 17.97
CA ASN A 48 -3.46 -19.42 18.56
C ASN A 48 -4.57 -19.37 17.49
N ALA A 49 -5.51 -20.31 17.57
CA ALA A 49 -6.62 -20.43 16.62
C ALA A 49 -7.47 -19.14 16.54
N ASP A 50 -7.67 -18.45 17.67
CA ASP A 50 -8.45 -17.20 17.70
C ASP A 50 -7.73 -16.09 16.94
N LYS A 51 -6.40 -16.01 17.04
CA LYS A 51 -5.60 -15.05 16.32
C LYS A 51 -5.58 -15.34 14.81
N VAL A 52 -5.44 -16.61 14.43
CA VAL A 52 -5.55 -17.05 13.02
C VAL A 52 -6.90 -16.66 12.45
N GLN A 53 -7.98 -16.89 13.19
CA GLN A 53 -9.32 -16.54 12.75
C GLN A 53 -9.47 -15.01 12.65
N ALA A 54 -8.96 -14.24 13.60
CA ALA A 54 -8.98 -12.77 13.54
C ALA A 54 -8.24 -12.22 12.31
N ILE A 55 -7.11 -12.83 11.91
CA ILE A 55 -6.43 -12.47 10.66
C ILE A 55 -7.32 -12.78 9.46
N LYS A 56 -7.89 -13.99 9.37
CA LYS A 56 -8.79 -14.39 8.27
C LYS A 56 -9.99 -13.46 8.14
N ASP A 57 -10.59 -13.06 9.26
CA ASP A 57 -11.73 -12.16 9.29
C ASP A 57 -11.36 -10.76 8.74
N LYS A 58 -10.14 -10.29 9.03
CA LYS A 58 -9.62 -9.04 8.45
C LYS A 58 -9.34 -9.18 6.96
N LEU A 59 -8.75 -10.29 6.52
CA LEU A 59 -8.46 -10.55 5.11
C LEU A 59 -9.73 -10.66 4.24
N ALA A 60 -10.89 -10.98 4.82
CA ALA A 60 -12.15 -11.06 4.09
C ALA A 60 -12.59 -9.71 3.46
N ASN A 61 -12.08 -8.58 3.98
CA ASN A 61 -12.39 -7.23 3.52
C ASN A 61 -11.17 -6.52 2.90
N ILE A 62 -10.17 -7.27 2.49
CA ILE A 62 -8.90 -6.75 1.97
C ILE A 62 -8.59 -7.49 0.68
N ASP A 63 -8.11 -6.79 -0.33
CA ASP A 63 -7.59 -7.41 -1.54
C ASP A 63 -6.23 -8.04 -1.25
N VAL A 64 -6.14 -9.33 -1.57
CA VAL A 64 -4.94 -10.13 -1.32
C VAL A 64 -4.40 -10.65 -2.64
N SER A 65 -3.14 -10.39 -2.92
CA SER A 65 -2.41 -10.99 -4.02
C SER A 65 -1.15 -11.69 -3.54
N TYR A 66 -0.71 -12.69 -4.30
CA TYR A 66 0.52 -13.44 -4.01
C TYR A 66 1.35 -13.57 -5.27
N GLU A 67 2.56 -13.06 -5.25
CA GLU A 67 3.50 -13.13 -6.38
C GLU A 67 4.93 -13.25 -5.85
N ASP A 68 5.73 -14.13 -6.45
CA ASP A 68 7.16 -14.32 -6.15
C ASP A 68 7.48 -14.55 -4.66
N GLY A 69 6.59 -15.24 -3.92
CA GLY A 69 6.81 -15.52 -2.49
C GLY A 69 6.40 -14.38 -1.56
N ILE A 70 5.76 -13.33 -2.09
CA ILE A 70 5.31 -12.17 -1.34
C ILE A 70 3.79 -12.06 -1.40
N TRP A 71 3.18 -11.93 -0.24
CA TRP A 71 1.78 -11.55 -0.05
C TRP A 71 1.68 -10.03 -0.03
N LEU A 72 0.79 -9.48 -0.84
CA LEU A 72 0.43 -8.06 -0.84
C LEU A 72 -1.02 -7.93 -0.37
N PHE A 73 -1.26 -7.01 0.54
CA PHE A 73 -2.55 -6.72 1.13
C PHE A 73 -2.88 -5.24 0.89
N GLU A 74 -3.94 -5.01 0.14
CA GLU A 74 -4.41 -3.68 -0.26
C GLU A 74 -5.85 -3.47 0.19
N SER A 75 -6.26 -2.22 0.29
CA SER A 75 -7.64 -1.91 0.67
C SER A 75 -8.62 -2.36 -0.40
N ALA A 76 -9.67 -3.08 -0.02
CA ALA A 76 -10.77 -3.44 -0.90
C ALA A 76 -11.67 -2.26 -1.29
N TYR A 77 -11.49 -1.09 -0.69
CA TYR A 77 -12.19 0.16 -1.04
C TYR A 77 -11.73 0.78 -2.38
N GLU A 78 -11.00 0.01 -3.16
CA GLU A 78 -10.51 0.41 -4.48
C GLU A 78 -11.57 0.30 -5.60
N ASP A 79 -12.84 0.41 -5.34
CA ASP A 79 -13.80 0.76 -6.38
C ASP A 79 -13.57 2.23 -6.82
N TYR A 80 -12.31 2.55 -7.09
CA TYR A 80 -11.95 3.80 -7.72
C TYR A 80 -12.50 3.77 -9.14
N GLU A 81 -13.70 4.32 -9.30
CA GLU A 81 -14.12 4.68 -10.63
C GLU A 81 -13.02 5.53 -11.25
N ILE A 82 -12.54 5.09 -12.40
CA ILE A 82 -11.61 5.86 -13.19
C ILE A 82 -12.30 7.18 -13.51
N SER A 83 -11.89 8.23 -12.83
CA SER A 83 -12.45 9.57 -12.97
C SER A 83 -11.34 10.57 -13.24
N ASN A 84 -11.66 11.59 -14.02
CA ASN A 84 -10.74 12.69 -14.25
C ASN A 84 -10.33 13.35 -12.94
N ASN A 85 -9.03 13.70 -12.82
CA ASN A 85 -8.44 14.37 -11.67
C ASN A 85 -8.55 13.61 -10.34
N LYS A 86 -8.66 12.28 -10.37
CA LYS A 86 -8.64 11.48 -9.14
C LYS A 86 -7.20 11.31 -8.64
N SER A 87 -7.02 11.63 -7.38
CA SER A 87 -5.73 11.47 -6.71
C SER A 87 -5.95 10.95 -5.30
N TYR A 88 -5.16 9.98 -4.90
CA TYR A 88 -5.30 9.33 -3.59
C TYR A 88 -3.95 8.88 -3.04
N MET A 89 -3.95 8.56 -1.77
CA MET A 89 -2.88 7.90 -1.05
C MET A 89 -3.45 6.64 -0.40
N MET A 90 -2.73 5.54 -0.47
CA MET A 90 -3.14 4.29 0.14
C MET A 90 -1.96 3.60 0.82
N PRO A 91 -2.08 3.23 2.09
CA PRO A 91 -1.15 2.29 2.71
C PRO A 91 -1.41 0.88 2.20
N TYR A 92 -0.38 0.05 2.22
CA TYR A 92 -0.46 -1.37 1.95
C TYR A 92 0.46 -2.15 2.89
N VAL A 93 0.20 -3.43 3.06
CA VAL A 93 1.04 -4.35 3.82
C VAL A 93 1.59 -5.41 2.88
N TYR A 94 2.83 -5.83 3.09
CA TYR A 94 3.41 -6.95 2.38
C TYR A 94 4.17 -7.86 3.33
N SER A 95 4.17 -9.16 3.01
CA SER A 95 4.77 -10.18 3.85
C SER A 95 5.26 -11.37 3.02
N ASN A 96 6.41 -11.92 3.42
CA ASN A 96 6.87 -13.23 2.93
C ASN A 96 6.52 -14.38 3.91
N GLY A 97 5.60 -14.13 4.86
CA GLY A 97 5.29 -15.03 5.96
C GLY A 97 6.17 -14.80 7.19
N GLU A 98 7.48 -14.64 7.03
CA GLU A 98 8.41 -14.41 8.14
C GLU A 98 8.40 -12.96 8.60
N THR A 99 8.48 -12.04 7.66
CA THR A 99 8.48 -10.59 7.92
C THR A 99 7.21 -9.95 7.43
N VAL A 100 6.73 -8.96 8.17
CA VAL A 100 5.60 -8.10 7.80
C VAL A 100 6.12 -6.69 7.68
N ARG A 101 5.83 -6.05 6.58
CA ARG A 101 6.24 -4.67 6.30
C ARG A 101 5.05 -3.86 5.83
N PHE A 102 5.15 -2.58 6.03
CA PHE A 102 4.20 -1.58 5.62
C PHE A 102 4.79 -0.73 4.51
N GLY A 103 3.95 -0.27 3.60
CA GLY A 103 4.31 0.65 2.56
C GLY A 103 3.19 1.65 2.28
N MET A 104 3.48 2.63 1.44
CA MET A 104 2.53 3.63 0.98
C MET A 104 2.63 3.83 -0.53
N SER A 105 1.50 4.12 -1.15
CA SER A 105 1.42 4.58 -2.54
C SER A 105 0.74 5.95 -2.62
N PHE A 106 1.17 6.74 -3.59
CA PHE A 106 0.50 7.95 -4.05
C PHE A 106 0.17 7.78 -5.52
N THR A 107 -1.07 8.06 -5.88
CA THR A 107 -1.55 7.84 -7.23
C THR A 107 -2.35 9.05 -7.70
N SER A 108 -2.15 9.46 -8.94
CA SER A 108 -3.04 10.36 -9.65
C SER A 108 -3.50 9.75 -10.97
N GLN A 109 -4.76 9.96 -11.30
CA GLN A 109 -5.38 9.52 -12.55
C GLN A 109 -6.03 10.71 -13.22
N ASP A 110 -5.80 10.84 -14.54
CA ASP A 110 -6.35 11.94 -15.32
C ASP A 110 -6.67 11.46 -16.74
N THR A 111 -7.74 11.94 -17.34
CA THR A 111 -8.10 11.67 -18.74
C THR A 111 -7.55 12.72 -19.71
N GLU A 112 -7.03 13.83 -19.23
CA GLU A 112 -6.52 14.93 -20.04
C GLU A 112 -4.99 14.87 -20.27
N GLY A 113 -4.26 14.04 -19.48
CA GLY A 113 -2.82 13.87 -19.62
C GLY A 113 -2.08 13.78 -18.29
N TYR A 114 -0.78 13.54 -18.37
CA TYR A 114 0.05 13.49 -17.17
C TYR A 114 0.15 14.85 -16.47
N PHE A 115 0.03 14.82 -15.16
CA PHE A 115 0.20 15.97 -14.29
C PHE A 115 1.69 16.30 -14.05
N TYR A 116 2.56 15.30 -14.20
CA TYR A 116 4.02 15.37 -14.01
C TYR A 116 4.42 15.82 -12.61
N TRP A 117 3.73 15.30 -11.59
CA TRP A 117 4.12 15.57 -10.23
C TRP A 117 5.36 14.75 -9.80
N ASN A 118 6.09 15.26 -8.83
CA ASN A 118 7.18 14.59 -8.16
C ASN A 118 7.22 14.90 -6.67
N ASP A 119 6.27 15.68 -6.19
CA ASP A 119 6.11 15.92 -4.77
C ASP A 119 4.62 16.00 -4.38
N VAL A 120 4.33 15.55 -3.17
CA VAL A 120 2.99 15.50 -2.60
C VAL A 120 3.04 16.05 -1.19
N ASP A 121 2.12 16.97 -0.89
CA ASP A 121 1.89 17.44 0.47
C ASP A 121 0.69 16.69 1.08
N VAL A 122 0.87 16.15 2.27
CA VAL A 122 -0.22 15.76 3.16
C VAL A 122 -0.51 16.94 4.08
N LEU A 123 -1.72 17.47 4.00
CA LEU A 123 -2.16 18.68 4.68
C LEU A 123 -3.26 18.34 5.68
N ILE A 124 -3.10 18.72 6.94
CA ILE A 124 -4.05 18.42 8.01
C ILE A 124 -4.62 19.71 8.55
N GLY A 125 -5.94 19.78 8.68
CA GLY A 125 -6.68 20.96 9.13
C GLY A 125 -7.67 21.46 8.08
N GLU A 126 -8.25 22.64 8.32
CA GLU A 126 -9.20 23.25 7.40
C GLU A 126 -8.52 23.68 6.08
N TYR A 127 -9.29 23.67 5.00
CA TYR A 127 -8.78 24.08 3.68
C TYR A 127 -8.21 25.50 3.73
N ASN A 128 -6.97 25.67 3.27
CA ASN A 128 -6.18 26.89 3.34
C ASN A 128 -5.82 27.39 4.75
N ASN A 129 -6.13 26.62 5.80
CA ASN A 129 -5.72 26.90 7.19
C ASN A 129 -5.20 25.60 7.84
N TYR A 130 -4.12 25.05 7.26
CA TYR A 130 -3.57 23.77 7.68
C TYR A 130 -2.76 23.92 8.96
N THR A 131 -3.01 23.03 9.92
CA THR A 131 -2.30 22.97 11.20
C THR A 131 -1.03 22.13 11.12
N SER A 132 -0.94 21.25 10.12
CA SER A 132 0.23 20.40 9.88
C SER A 132 0.39 20.11 8.38
N GLN A 133 1.65 20.00 7.95
CA GLN A 133 2.01 19.62 6.59
C GLN A 133 3.17 18.62 6.62
N THR A 134 3.06 17.54 5.86
CA THR A 134 4.13 16.60 5.58
C THR A 134 4.38 16.60 4.07
N ASN A 135 5.62 16.82 3.64
CA ASN A 135 5.98 16.86 2.23
C ASN A 135 6.77 15.62 1.83
N TYR A 136 6.31 14.92 0.81
CA TYR A 136 6.96 13.77 0.20
C TYR A 136 7.55 14.16 -1.15
N LYS A 137 8.83 13.88 -1.36
CA LYS A 137 9.55 14.15 -2.61
C LYS A 137 10.08 12.87 -3.23
N PHE A 138 9.82 12.70 -4.50
CA PHE A 138 10.16 11.49 -5.24
C PHE A 138 11.12 11.78 -6.37
N LYS A 139 12.16 10.95 -6.50
CA LYS A 139 13.12 11.02 -7.61
C LYS A 139 12.54 10.48 -8.91
N LYS A 140 11.60 9.54 -8.81
CA LYS A 140 10.99 8.87 -9.94
C LYS A 140 9.53 8.57 -9.60
N VAL A 141 8.64 8.97 -10.49
CA VAL A 141 7.22 8.62 -10.49
C VAL A 141 6.97 7.77 -11.73
N SER A 142 6.32 6.63 -11.57
CA SER A 142 5.90 5.78 -12.69
C SER A 142 4.81 6.49 -13.48
N ARG A 143 4.81 6.33 -14.80
CA ARG A 143 3.80 6.93 -15.68
C ARG A 143 3.36 5.91 -16.70
N GLN A 144 2.06 5.69 -16.76
CA GLN A 144 1.47 4.72 -17.66
C GLN A 144 0.19 5.29 -18.30
N TYR A 145 0.01 5.04 -19.59
CA TYR A 145 -1.22 5.36 -20.29
C TYR A 145 -2.00 4.09 -20.58
N TYR A 146 -3.27 4.08 -20.23
CA TYR A 146 -4.22 3.01 -20.49
C TYR A 146 -5.14 3.43 -21.64
N PRO A 147 -4.88 2.96 -22.89
CA PRO A 147 -5.59 3.47 -24.06
C PRO A 147 -7.07 3.07 -24.10
N ASP A 148 -7.43 1.90 -23.56
CA ASP A 148 -8.81 1.42 -23.54
C ASP A 148 -9.72 2.28 -22.66
N ASP A 149 -9.16 2.84 -21.60
CA ASP A 149 -9.87 3.66 -20.61
C ASP A 149 -9.54 5.16 -20.78
N GLN A 150 -8.59 5.49 -21.67
CA GLN A 150 -8.08 6.84 -21.89
C GLN A 150 -7.53 7.51 -20.62
N ILE A 151 -6.78 6.73 -19.79
CA ILE A 151 -6.28 7.18 -18.52
C ILE A 151 -4.77 7.33 -18.54
N PHE A 152 -4.33 8.46 -18.00
CA PHE A 152 -2.95 8.72 -17.65
C PHE A 152 -2.78 8.48 -16.16
N LEU A 153 -2.05 7.43 -15.80
CA LEU A 153 -1.74 7.07 -14.42
C LEU A 153 -0.34 7.58 -14.07
N GLU A 154 -0.21 8.22 -12.93
CA GLU A 154 1.09 8.54 -12.32
C GLU A 154 1.10 7.98 -10.91
N GLU A 155 2.12 7.21 -10.56
CA GLU A 155 2.16 6.48 -9.33
C GLU A 155 3.57 6.38 -8.76
N VAL A 156 3.66 6.35 -7.44
CA VAL A 156 4.84 5.95 -6.69
C VAL A 156 4.44 5.12 -5.50
N SER A 157 5.17 4.02 -5.29
CA SER A 157 5.04 3.17 -4.10
C SER A 157 6.40 3.05 -3.43
N PHE A 158 6.41 3.02 -2.10
CA PHE A 158 7.64 2.94 -1.31
C PHE A 158 7.38 2.24 0.04
N GLY A 159 8.45 1.68 0.62
CA GLY A 159 8.40 1.12 1.97
C GLY A 159 8.23 2.23 3.01
N GLY A 160 7.25 2.06 3.87
CA GLY A 160 6.96 3.01 4.95
C GLY A 160 7.88 2.85 6.15
N ASN A 161 7.92 3.89 6.96
CA ASN A 161 8.66 3.97 8.21
C ASN A 161 7.77 4.54 9.34
N ASP A 162 8.32 4.75 10.52
CA ASP A 162 7.57 5.24 11.69
C ASP A 162 6.99 6.66 11.47
N GLU A 163 7.67 7.53 10.72
CA GLU A 163 7.18 8.87 10.39
C GLU A 163 5.96 8.81 9.47
N ASP A 164 5.94 7.85 8.55
CA ASP A 164 4.81 7.61 7.65
C ASP A 164 3.61 7.06 8.43
N MET A 165 3.85 6.16 9.39
CA MET A 165 2.80 5.65 10.27
C MET A 165 2.23 6.76 11.17
N ASP A 166 3.08 7.65 11.70
CA ASP A 166 2.64 8.84 12.44
C ASP A 166 1.81 9.78 11.55
N CYS A 167 2.22 9.99 10.31
CA CYS A 167 1.45 10.78 9.34
C CYS A 167 0.05 10.20 9.11
N LEU A 168 -0.06 8.88 8.89
CA LEU A 168 -1.35 8.20 8.76
C LEU A 168 -2.19 8.34 10.03
N SER A 169 -1.59 8.16 11.20
CA SER A 169 -2.27 8.34 12.47
C SER A 169 -2.85 9.75 12.63
N ARG A 170 -2.09 10.78 12.25
CA ARG A 170 -2.57 12.16 12.26
C ARG A 170 -3.71 12.40 11.28
N ILE A 171 -3.66 11.82 10.07
CA ILE A 171 -4.75 11.88 9.10
C ILE A 171 -6.03 11.29 9.69
N LEU A 172 -5.94 10.09 10.30
CA LEU A 172 -7.09 9.38 10.83
C LEU A 172 -7.72 10.08 12.04
N ASN A 173 -6.93 10.80 12.83
CA ASN A 173 -7.39 11.53 14.02
C ASN A 173 -7.84 12.98 13.71
N ALA A 174 -7.63 13.48 12.50
CA ALA A 174 -8.02 14.84 12.14
C ALA A 174 -9.46 14.89 11.59
N ASP A 175 -10.15 16.01 11.80
CA ASP A 175 -11.46 16.25 11.20
C ASP A 175 -11.38 16.29 9.67
N THR A 176 -10.34 16.96 9.15
CA THR A 176 -10.10 17.08 7.72
C THR A 176 -8.62 16.91 7.38
N ALA A 177 -8.36 16.25 6.27
CA ALA A 177 -7.03 16.13 5.69
C ALA A 177 -7.10 16.15 4.15
N TYR A 178 -6.04 16.60 3.51
CA TYR A 178 -5.95 16.75 2.06
C TYR A 178 -4.63 16.23 1.54
N LEU A 179 -4.64 15.79 0.29
CA LEU A 179 -3.46 15.56 -0.53
C LEU A 179 -3.33 16.71 -1.51
N ARG A 180 -2.13 17.26 -1.67
CA ARG A 180 -1.81 18.21 -2.71
C ARG A 180 -0.67 17.68 -3.55
N PHE A 181 -0.97 17.31 -4.78
CA PHE A 181 0.02 16.92 -5.78
C PHE A 181 0.56 18.18 -6.45
N ASN A 182 1.88 18.32 -6.45
CA ASN A 182 2.58 19.46 -7.02
C ASN A 182 3.19 19.04 -8.36
N GLY A 183 2.52 19.36 -9.45
CA GLY A 183 2.89 19.00 -10.82
C GLY A 183 3.92 19.94 -11.42
N ALA A 184 4.26 19.71 -12.68
CA ALA A 184 5.21 20.55 -13.41
C ALA A 184 4.72 22.00 -13.54
N LYS A 185 5.66 22.96 -13.58
CA LYS A 185 5.34 24.35 -13.87
C LYS A 185 4.96 24.52 -15.33
N VAL A 186 3.84 25.15 -15.58
CA VAL A 186 3.39 25.56 -16.92
C VAL A 186 3.39 27.06 -16.99
N ASN A 187 4.12 27.64 -17.92
CA ASN A 187 4.30 29.12 -18.07
C ASN A 187 4.73 29.79 -16.75
N GLY A 188 5.60 29.13 -15.98
CA GLY A 188 6.09 29.66 -14.71
C GLY A 188 5.15 29.43 -13.51
N THR A 189 3.90 29.02 -13.73
CA THR A 189 2.92 28.76 -12.68
C THR A 189 2.96 27.28 -12.28
N GLN A 190 3.06 27.00 -10.98
CA GLN A 190 2.98 25.66 -10.43
C GLN A 190 1.57 25.10 -10.63
N ARG A 191 1.47 23.93 -11.26
CA ARG A 191 0.21 23.16 -11.25
C ARG A 191 0.06 22.48 -9.90
N THR A 192 -1.11 22.58 -9.30
CA THR A 192 -1.44 21.88 -8.07
C THR A 192 -2.82 21.24 -8.19
N GLN A 193 -2.93 20.04 -7.68
CA GLN A 193 -4.20 19.34 -7.54
C GLN A 193 -4.38 18.98 -6.07
N THR A 194 -5.45 19.48 -5.45
CA THR A 194 -5.73 19.21 -4.03
C THR A 194 -7.02 18.41 -3.93
N THR A 195 -6.95 17.27 -3.25
CA THR A 195 -8.10 16.40 -3.00
C THR A 195 -8.26 16.16 -1.49
N ILE A 196 -9.49 16.02 -1.04
CA ILE A 196 -9.80 15.65 0.34
C ILE A 196 -9.56 14.15 0.53
N ILE A 197 -9.03 13.76 1.68
CA ILE A 197 -9.00 12.37 2.11
C ILE A 197 -10.36 12.09 2.76
N ASP A 198 -11.24 11.47 2.01
CA ASP A 198 -12.63 11.22 2.38
C ASP A 198 -12.78 10.06 3.40
N SER A 199 -14.02 9.78 3.79
CA SER A 199 -14.33 8.74 4.78
C SER A 199 -13.99 7.33 4.28
N GLU A 200 -14.13 7.06 2.97
CA GLU A 200 -13.84 5.75 2.39
C GLU A 200 -12.33 5.51 2.37
N SER A 201 -11.55 6.49 1.92
CA SER A 201 -10.09 6.45 1.99
C SER A 201 -9.59 6.25 3.41
N ARG A 202 -10.18 6.94 4.39
CA ARG A 202 -9.82 6.78 5.82
C ARG A 202 -10.18 5.40 6.36
N GLN A 203 -11.31 4.82 5.93
CA GLN A 203 -11.68 3.46 6.31
C GLN A 203 -10.69 2.45 5.75
N GLY A 204 -10.33 2.57 4.46
CA GLY A 204 -9.30 1.73 3.84
C GLY A 204 -7.95 1.81 4.56
N MET A 205 -7.49 3.03 4.89
CA MET A 205 -6.28 3.23 5.68
C MET A 205 -6.37 2.54 7.05
N THR A 206 -7.52 2.67 7.73
CA THR A 206 -7.77 2.06 9.04
C THR A 206 -7.69 0.53 8.96
N ASP A 207 -8.28 -0.07 7.94
CA ASP A 207 -8.29 -1.52 7.77
C ASP A 207 -6.89 -2.06 7.53
N ILE A 208 -6.10 -1.40 6.69
CA ILE A 208 -4.71 -1.77 6.43
C ILE A 208 -3.82 -1.61 7.68
N ILE A 209 -3.95 -0.52 8.43
CA ILE A 209 -3.19 -0.32 9.67
C ILE A 209 -3.55 -1.37 10.72
N ASN A 210 -4.85 -1.68 10.86
CA ASN A 210 -5.30 -2.72 11.77
C ASN A 210 -4.77 -4.11 11.37
N LEU A 211 -4.77 -4.43 10.07
CA LEU A 211 -4.16 -5.66 9.58
C LEU A 211 -2.66 -5.69 9.88
N TYR A 212 -1.94 -4.60 9.58
CA TYR A 212 -0.51 -4.50 9.87
C TYR A 212 -0.19 -4.80 11.34
N ASN A 213 -0.90 -4.15 12.27
CA ASN A 213 -0.71 -4.34 13.70
C ASN A 213 -1.03 -5.78 14.14
N LEU A 214 -2.08 -6.38 13.58
CA LEU A 214 -2.45 -7.75 13.86
C LEU A 214 -1.38 -8.73 13.36
N LEU A 215 -0.90 -8.57 12.13
CA LEU A 215 0.15 -9.41 11.55
C LEU A 215 1.49 -9.23 12.27
N GLN A 216 1.84 -8.01 12.71
CA GLN A 216 3.05 -7.76 13.52
C GLN A 216 3.00 -8.50 14.86
N SER A 217 1.82 -8.59 15.47
CA SER A 217 1.62 -9.28 16.75
C SER A 217 1.53 -10.82 16.65
N ALA A 218 1.39 -11.34 15.41
CA ALA A 218 1.23 -12.76 15.15
C ALA A 218 2.59 -13.47 14.97
N THR A 219 2.65 -14.75 15.33
CA THR A 219 3.81 -15.59 15.02
C THR A 219 3.87 -15.91 13.52
N VAL A 220 5.00 -16.41 13.04
CA VAL A 220 5.16 -16.87 11.65
C VAL A 220 4.13 -17.95 11.33
N GLU A 221 3.97 -18.90 12.23
CA GLU A 221 3.05 -20.03 12.07
C GLU A 221 1.59 -19.58 12.00
N GLU A 222 1.20 -18.60 12.83
CA GLU A 222 -0.14 -18.00 12.80
C GLU A 222 -0.41 -17.29 11.47
N ARG A 223 0.56 -16.53 10.96
CA ARG A 223 0.45 -15.84 9.66
C ARG A 223 0.32 -16.84 8.51
N VAL A 224 1.21 -17.84 8.44
CA VAL A 224 1.17 -18.89 7.40
C VAL A 224 -0.15 -19.65 7.46
N ALA A 225 -0.64 -20.02 8.65
CA ALA A 225 -1.94 -20.67 8.80
C ALA A 225 -3.13 -19.79 8.38
N ALA A 226 -3.00 -18.48 8.52
CA ALA A 226 -4.04 -17.54 8.11
C ALA A 226 -4.04 -17.28 6.60
N PHE A 227 -2.86 -17.21 5.97
CA PHE A 227 -2.73 -16.93 4.53
C PHE A 227 -3.17 -18.10 3.65
N GLY A 228 -3.27 -19.32 4.17
CA GLY A 228 -3.85 -20.46 3.46
C GLY A 228 -2.94 -21.09 2.42
N THR A 229 -1.67 -21.29 2.76
CA THR A 229 -0.72 -22.07 1.97
C THR A 229 -0.89 -23.56 2.21
#